data_c5e8314c45dd20d201a73cc6975abc51
#
_entry.id   c5e8314c45dd20d201a73cc6975abc51
#
_cell.length_a   1.000
_cell.length_b   1.000
_cell.length_c   1.000
_cell.angle_alpha   90.00
_cell.angle_beta   90.00
_cell.angle_gamma   90.00
#
_symmetry.space_group_name_H-M   'P 1'
#
loop_
_entity.id
_entity.type
_entity.pdbx_description
1 polymer ?
#
loop_
_entity_poly.entity_id
_entity_poly.type
_entity_poly.pdbx_seq_one_letter_code
_entity_poly.pdbx_strand_id
1 'polypeptide(L)'
;MFIVNSYLLAVVFCFITMLCWGSWGNTQKLAAKSWRYELFYWDYVIGMVLFALLIAFTMGSCGTEGRPFLEDIAQVSGKAVGSIILGGVIFNASNILLSASTSIAGMAVAFPLGVGISLVLGTIVNYIGAPAGNPVLLFIGVALIVVAIICNGVASGKVGGEKKAGANKGIILAAVAGTLMAFFYRFVAASMDIENFAAPAAGKVTPYTAIVIFSLGVLLSNFVFNTLVMKKPFVGEPVSYKQYFAGSFKTHLVGILGGAIWCLGTAFSYIASGKAGAAISYALGQGAPLIAAIWGVFIWKEFKGANKQVYGLLGVMFVLFVAGLGFIIASGN
;
A
#
# COMPACT_ATOMS: atom_id res chain seq x y z
N MET A 1 -10.45 22.66 2.02
CA MET A 1 -9.49 21.58 2.29
C MET A 1 -8.13 21.91 1.69
N PHE A 2 -7.06 21.18 2.05
CA PHE A 2 -5.77 21.32 1.39
C PHE A 2 -5.80 20.68 -0.01
N ILE A 3 -5.26 21.34 -1.03
CA ILE A 3 -5.17 20.85 -2.41
C ILE A 3 -3.73 21.00 -2.91
N VAL A 4 -3.24 19.98 -3.62
CA VAL A 4 -1.95 20.02 -4.29
C VAL A 4 -2.09 20.82 -5.59
N ASN A 5 -1.33 21.91 -5.73
CA ASN A 5 -1.47 22.87 -6.84
C ASN A 5 -0.45 22.65 -7.97
N SER A 6 0.58 21.83 -7.77
CA SER A 6 1.62 21.59 -8.77
C SER A 6 1.95 20.10 -8.93
N TYR A 7 2.39 19.73 -10.13
CA TYR A 7 2.85 18.37 -10.41
C TYR A 7 4.06 17.99 -9.53
N LEU A 8 5.01 18.91 -9.32
CA LEU A 8 6.18 18.65 -8.47
C LEU A 8 5.76 18.31 -7.04
N LEU A 9 4.79 19.04 -6.47
CA LEU A 9 4.29 18.74 -5.11
C LEU A 9 3.55 17.40 -5.08
N ALA A 10 2.81 17.05 -6.14
CA ALA A 10 2.20 15.73 -6.25
C ALA A 10 3.26 14.60 -6.26
N VAL A 11 4.35 14.79 -6.99
CA VAL A 11 5.49 13.84 -6.99
C VAL A 11 6.08 13.71 -5.58
N VAL A 12 6.27 14.80 -4.84
CA VAL A 12 6.74 14.76 -3.44
C VAL A 12 5.78 13.93 -2.58
N PHE A 13 4.47 14.12 -2.73
CA PHE A 13 3.47 13.32 -2.01
C PHE A 13 3.53 11.84 -2.39
N CYS A 14 3.76 11.52 -3.67
CA CYS A 14 3.99 10.13 -4.11
C CYS A 14 5.27 9.53 -3.50
N PHE A 15 6.34 10.31 -3.30
CA PHE A 15 7.53 9.84 -2.59
C PHE A 15 7.24 9.55 -1.11
N ILE A 16 6.43 10.39 -0.45
CA ILE A 16 6.01 10.13 0.95
C ILE A 16 5.13 8.85 0.97
N THR A 17 4.24 8.67 0.00
CA THR A 17 3.48 7.42 -0.19
C THR A 17 4.42 6.21 -0.26
N MET A 18 5.43 6.28 -1.12
CA MET A 18 6.43 5.23 -1.31
C MET A 18 7.18 4.91 -0.01
N LEU A 19 7.60 5.95 0.73
CA LEU A 19 8.24 5.80 2.05
C LEU A 19 7.30 5.09 3.03
N CYS A 20 6.05 5.51 3.12
CA CYS A 20 5.05 4.92 4.01
C CYS A 20 4.74 3.46 3.66
N TRP A 21 4.45 3.19 2.39
CA TRP A 21 4.10 1.83 1.93
C TRP A 21 5.29 0.86 2.01
N GLY A 22 6.52 1.35 1.86
CA GLY A 22 7.72 0.54 2.03
C GLY A 22 8.15 0.34 3.49
N SER A 23 7.59 1.12 4.42
CA SER A 23 8.02 1.11 5.83
C SER A 23 7.05 0.43 6.79
N TRP A 24 5.73 0.42 6.53
CA TRP A 24 4.74 -0.11 7.48
C TRP A 24 4.98 -1.58 7.85
N GLY A 25 5.48 -2.40 6.91
CA GLY A 25 5.79 -3.81 7.15
C GLY A 25 6.86 -4.04 8.22
N ASN A 26 7.69 -3.02 8.53
CA ASN A 26 8.65 -3.10 9.64
C ASN A 26 7.95 -3.12 11.00
N THR A 27 6.78 -2.50 11.15
CA THR A 27 5.98 -2.58 12.39
C THR A 27 5.46 -3.99 12.62
N GLN A 28 5.01 -4.68 11.56
CA GLN A 28 4.65 -6.10 11.64
C GLN A 28 5.87 -6.96 12.03
N LYS A 29 7.04 -6.68 11.45
CA LYS A 29 8.29 -7.39 11.78
C LYS A 29 8.71 -7.16 13.24
N LEU A 30 8.55 -5.95 13.75
CA LEU A 30 8.81 -5.62 15.15
C LEU A 30 7.83 -6.34 16.10
N ALA A 31 6.55 -6.38 15.75
CA ALA A 31 5.52 -7.05 16.53
C ALA A 31 5.66 -8.59 16.51
N ALA A 32 6.15 -9.17 15.43
CA ALA A 32 6.19 -10.62 15.20
C ALA A 32 6.94 -11.43 16.27
N LYS A 33 7.76 -10.81 17.11
CA LYS A 33 8.47 -11.46 18.23
C LYS A 33 7.51 -11.89 19.37
N SER A 34 6.39 -11.18 19.54
CA SER A 34 5.43 -11.39 20.63
C SER A 34 3.97 -11.41 20.18
N TRP A 35 3.71 -11.04 18.94
CA TRP A 35 2.37 -10.78 18.43
C TRP A 35 2.18 -11.41 17.07
N ARG A 36 1.25 -12.33 16.93
CA ARG A 36 0.95 -12.97 15.66
C ARG A 36 0.31 -11.96 14.70
N TYR A 37 0.53 -12.16 13.38
CA TYR A 37 0.08 -11.19 12.38
C TYR A 37 -1.45 -11.03 12.35
N GLU A 38 -2.23 -12.07 12.68
CA GLU A 38 -3.68 -12.02 12.76
C GLU A 38 -4.17 -11.07 13.87
N LEU A 39 -3.44 -11.00 14.98
CA LEU A 39 -3.73 -10.09 16.09
C LEU A 39 -3.23 -8.67 15.76
N PHE A 40 -2.00 -8.54 15.25
CA PHE A 40 -1.43 -7.29 14.77
C PHE A 40 -2.34 -6.61 13.74
N TYR A 41 -2.97 -7.37 12.87
CA TYR A 41 -3.78 -6.85 11.77
C TYR A 41 -5.05 -6.12 12.25
N TRP A 42 -5.59 -6.45 13.42
CA TRP A 42 -6.65 -5.67 14.05
C TRP A 42 -6.20 -4.26 14.40
N ASP A 43 -5.06 -4.15 15.06
CA ASP A 43 -4.48 -2.86 15.45
C ASP A 43 -4.12 -2.03 14.22
N TYR A 44 -3.58 -2.67 13.18
CA TYR A 44 -3.28 -2.05 11.91
C TYR A 44 -4.54 -1.43 11.27
N VAL A 45 -5.65 -2.14 11.21
CA VAL A 45 -6.90 -1.63 10.65
C VAL A 45 -7.48 -0.50 11.51
N ILE A 46 -7.42 -0.61 12.82
CA ILE A 46 -7.82 0.47 13.75
C ILE A 46 -6.96 1.71 13.50
N GLY A 47 -5.65 1.54 13.38
CA GLY A 47 -4.71 2.63 13.07
C GLY A 47 -5.04 3.34 11.75
N MET A 48 -5.44 2.59 10.72
CA MET A 48 -5.89 3.16 9.45
C MET A 48 -7.11 4.06 9.63
N VAL A 49 -8.15 3.59 10.33
CA VAL A 49 -9.38 4.36 10.55
C VAL A 49 -9.11 5.62 11.37
N LEU A 50 -8.39 5.50 12.47
CA LEU A 50 -8.05 6.63 13.32
C LEU A 50 -7.29 7.71 12.54
N PHE A 51 -6.32 7.30 11.74
CA PHE A 51 -5.51 8.23 10.97
C PHE A 51 -6.26 8.83 9.77
N ALA A 52 -7.15 8.05 9.12
CA ALA A 52 -8.03 8.57 8.08
C ALA A 52 -8.94 9.68 8.62
N LEU A 53 -9.53 9.49 9.81
CA LEU A 53 -10.32 10.52 10.48
C LEU A 53 -9.47 11.74 10.84
N LEU A 54 -8.27 11.54 11.38
CA LEU A 54 -7.36 12.64 11.69
C LEU A 54 -7.06 13.49 10.46
N ILE A 55 -6.71 12.90 9.32
CA ILE A 55 -6.44 13.62 8.08
C ILE A 55 -7.71 14.32 7.56
N ALA A 56 -8.88 13.67 7.63
CA ALA A 56 -10.13 14.24 7.17
C ALA A 56 -10.53 15.49 7.98
N PHE A 57 -10.40 15.45 9.31
CA PHE A 57 -10.72 16.59 10.18
C PHE A 57 -9.64 17.68 10.21
N THR A 58 -8.42 17.38 9.74
CA THR A 58 -7.33 18.38 9.64
C THR A 58 -7.19 18.88 8.20
N MET A 59 -6.39 18.23 7.38
CA MET A 59 -6.12 18.64 5.99
C MET A 59 -7.39 18.67 5.12
N GLY A 60 -8.35 17.77 5.37
CA GLY A 60 -9.62 17.68 4.66
C GLY A 60 -10.64 18.74 5.06
N SER A 61 -10.41 19.45 6.17
CA SER A 61 -11.34 20.46 6.70
C SER A 61 -10.72 21.85 6.83
N CYS A 62 -9.39 21.96 6.77
CA CYS A 62 -8.66 23.23 6.83
C CYS A 62 -8.24 23.66 5.44
N GLY A 63 -8.56 24.92 5.07
CA GLY A 63 -8.24 25.48 3.78
C GLY A 63 -9.44 26.20 3.16
N THR A 64 -9.17 26.96 2.10
CA THR A 64 -10.18 27.83 1.44
C THR A 64 -10.72 27.23 0.14
N GLU A 65 -10.14 26.17 -0.36
CA GLU A 65 -10.51 25.53 -1.62
C GLU A 65 -11.13 24.14 -1.38
N GLY A 66 -11.94 23.71 -2.33
CA GLY A 66 -12.58 22.41 -2.31
C GLY A 66 -13.65 22.26 -1.22
N ARG A 67 -14.31 21.11 -1.23
CA ARG A 67 -15.40 20.82 -0.29
C ARG A 67 -14.83 20.23 1.00
N PRO A 68 -15.10 20.84 2.19
CA PRO A 68 -14.64 20.30 3.47
C PRO A 68 -15.22 18.92 3.76
N PHE A 69 -14.54 18.13 4.59
CA PHE A 69 -14.88 16.74 4.84
C PHE A 69 -16.34 16.50 5.23
N LEU A 70 -16.89 17.28 6.17
CA LEU A 70 -18.29 17.08 6.63
C LEU A 70 -19.33 17.41 5.55
N GLU A 71 -19.08 18.43 4.74
CA GLU A 71 -19.94 18.75 3.60
C GLU A 71 -19.81 17.71 2.50
N ASP A 72 -18.59 17.23 2.27
CA ASP A 72 -18.29 16.25 1.23
C ASP A 72 -18.95 14.90 1.53
N ILE A 73 -18.85 14.41 2.76
CA ILE A 73 -19.46 13.13 3.16
C ILE A 73 -21.00 13.20 3.16
N ALA A 74 -21.57 14.37 3.42
CA ALA A 74 -23.04 14.54 3.45
C ALA A 74 -23.70 14.43 2.07
N GLN A 75 -22.98 14.73 0.99
CA GLN A 75 -23.50 14.76 -0.37
C GLN A 75 -23.09 13.55 -1.22
N VAL A 76 -22.26 12.64 -0.70
CA VAL A 76 -21.71 11.51 -1.46
C VAL A 76 -22.83 10.61 -2.00
N SER A 77 -22.70 10.19 -3.26
CA SER A 77 -23.68 9.26 -3.85
C SER A 77 -23.50 7.85 -3.30
N GLY A 78 -24.60 7.10 -3.15
CA GLY A 78 -24.55 5.69 -2.74
C GLY A 78 -23.66 4.83 -3.67
N LYS A 79 -23.60 5.16 -4.98
CA LYS A 79 -22.71 4.50 -5.94
C LYS A 79 -21.24 4.74 -5.60
N ALA A 80 -20.87 5.97 -5.25
CA ALA A 80 -19.50 6.29 -4.86
C ALA A 80 -19.13 5.59 -3.54
N VAL A 81 -20.00 5.62 -2.53
CA VAL A 81 -19.80 4.89 -1.27
C VAL A 81 -19.60 3.39 -1.53
N GLY A 82 -20.47 2.75 -2.30
CA GLY A 82 -20.38 1.33 -2.62
C GLY A 82 -19.07 0.97 -3.35
N SER A 83 -18.65 1.80 -4.30
CA SER A 83 -17.38 1.61 -5.02
C SER A 83 -16.16 1.72 -4.09
N ILE A 84 -16.12 2.74 -3.23
CA ILE A 84 -15.00 2.95 -2.30
C ILE A 84 -14.95 1.82 -1.27
N ILE A 85 -16.11 1.43 -0.70
CA ILE A 85 -16.19 0.28 0.23
C ILE A 85 -15.68 -0.99 -0.45
N LEU A 86 -16.10 -1.26 -1.69
CA LEU A 86 -15.62 -2.41 -2.45
C LEU A 86 -14.09 -2.36 -2.63
N GLY A 87 -13.53 -1.18 -2.93
CA GLY A 87 -12.08 -0.97 -2.94
C GLY A 87 -11.43 -1.34 -1.60
N GLY A 88 -12.03 -0.93 -0.48
CA GLY A 88 -11.59 -1.30 0.87
C GLY A 88 -11.65 -2.80 1.16
N VAL A 89 -12.73 -3.47 0.75
CA VAL A 89 -12.90 -4.92 0.88
C VAL A 89 -11.84 -5.68 0.08
N ILE A 90 -11.63 -5.30 -1.19
CA ILE A 90 -10.61 -5.91 -2.07
C ILE A 90 -9.21 -5.70 -1.47
N PHE A 91 -8.91 -4.49 -1.03
CA PHE A 91 -7.63 -4.20 -0.38
C PHE A 91 -7.43 -5.04 0.87
N ASN A 92 -8.44 -5.15 1.75
CA ASN A 92 -8.34 -5.92 2.98
C ASN A 92 -8.07 -7.41 2.70
N ALA A 93 -8.80 -8.00 1.74
CA ALA A 93 -8.54 -9.38 1.31
C ALA A 93 -7.10 -9.55 0.80
N SER A 94 -6.63 -8.63 -0.05
CA SER A 94 -5.28 -8.62 -0.57
C SER A 94 -4.23 -8.49 0.54
N ASN A 95 -4.38 -7.49 1.40
CA ASN A 95 -3.35 -7.14 2.37
C ASN A 95 -3.21 -8.17 3.50
N ILE A 96 -4.31 -8.82 3.90
CA ILE A 96 -4.25 -9.92 4.87
C ILE A 96 -3.54 -11.15 4.28
N LEU A 97 -3.74 -11.43 2.98
CA LEU A 97 -3.01 -12.49 2.28
C LEU A 97 -1.53 -12.16 2.13
N LEU A 98 -1.19 -10.89 1.87
CA LEU A 98 0.20 -10.43 1.82
C LEU A 98 0.88 -10.53 3.19
N SER A 99 0.18 -10.17 4.26
CA SER A 99 0.65 -10.32 5.64
C SER A 99 0.88 -11.80 6.01
N ALA A 100 -0.02 -12.69 5.62
CA ALA A 100 0.13 -14.13 5.77
C ALA A 100 1.33 -14.65 4.95
N SER A 101 1.44 -14.25 3.69
CA SER A 101 2.58 -14.61 2.84
C SER A 101 3.91 -14.18 3.45
N THR A 102 3.98 -12.97 3.98
CA THR A 102 5.17 -12.43 4.66
C THR A 102 5.54 -13.26 5.88
N SER A 103 4.57 -13.72 6.65
CA SER A 103 4.81 -14.59 7.81
C SER A 103 5.34 -15.97 7.41
N ILE A 104 4.91 -16.50 6.27
CA ILE A 104 5.26 -17.86 5.80
C ILE A 104 6.56 -17.86 5.00
N ALA A 105 6.63 -17.05 3.94
CA ALA A 105 7.75 -17.03 3.00
C ALA A 105 8.80 -15.96 3.33
N GLY A 106 8.48 -15.03 4.24
CA GLY A 106 9.31 -13.88 4.55
C GLY A 106 9.04 -12.68 3.65
N MET A 107 9.34 -11.49 4.15
CA MET A 107 9.11 -10.22 3.45
C MET A 107 9.91 -10.14 2.13
N ALA A 108 11.14 -10.68 2.11
CA ALA A 108 12.02 -10.66 0.95
C ALA A 108 11.48 -11.43 -0.27
N VAL A 109 10.54 -12.37 -0.06
CA VAL A 109 9.87 -13.12 -1.13
C VAL A 109 8.48 -12.56 -1.40
N ALA A 110 7.70 -12.33 -0.35
CA ALA A 110 6.29 -11.92 -0.45
C ALA A 110 6.12 -10.54 -1.10
N PHE A 111 6.92 -9.55 -0.67
CA PHE A 111 6.80 -8.19 -1.18
C PHE A 111 7.19 -8.06 -2.65
N PRO A 112 8.37 -8.53 -3.11
CA PRO A 112 8.72 -8.42 -4.52
C PRO A 112 7.67 -9.03 -5.45
N LEU A 113 7.15 -10.20 -5.09
CA LEU A 113 6.16 -10.88 -5.92
C LEU A 113 4.79 -10.19 -5.88
N GLY A 114 4.24 -9.95 -4.68
CA GLY A 114 2.93 -9.35 -4.51
C GLY A 114 2.87 -7.91 -5.04
N VAL A 115 3.85 -7.08 -4.66
CA VAL A 115 3.90 -5.68 -5.09
C VAL A 115 4.27 -5.57 -6.56
N GLY A 116 5.13 -6.44 -7.10
CA GLY A 116 5.47 -6.46 -8.53
C GLY A 116 4.26 -6.74 -9.42
N ILE A 117 3.45 -7.76 -9.08
CA ILE A 117 2.19 -8.05 -9.78
C ILE A 117 1.23 -6.86 -9.65
N SER A 118 1.09 -6.31 -8.43
CA SER A 118 0.23 -5.17 -8.16
C SER A 118 0.66 -3.93 -8.96
N LEU A 119 1.95 -3.65 -9.08
CA LEU A 119 2.48 -2.54 -9.86
C LEU A 119 2.04 -2.65 -11.32
N VAL A 120 2.31 -3.77 -11.98
CA VAL A 120 2.02 -3.94 -13.41
C VAL A 120 0.52 -3.87 -13.66
N LEU A 121 -0.24 -4.77 -13.04
CA LEU A 121 -1.68 -4.86 -13.26
C LEU A 121 -2.41 -3.60 -12.79
N GLY A 122 -2.04 -3.05 -11.65
CA GLY A 122 -2.67 -1.86 -11.10
C GLY A 122 -2.39 -0.61 -11.94
N THR A 123 -1.17 -0.44 -12.47
CA THR A 123 -0.87 0.68 -13.38
C THR A 123 -1.71 0.56 -14.66
N ILE A 124 -1.80 -0.63 -15.26
CA ILE A 124 -2.63 -0.89 -16.43
C ILE A 124 -4.11 -0.55 -16.14
N VAL A 125 -4.67 -1.10 -15.06
CA VAL A 125 -6.08 -0.90 -14.68
C VAL A 125 -6.40 0.57 -14.41
N ASN A 126 -5.52 1.27 -13.71
CA ASN A 126 -5.72 2.70 -13.42
C ASN A 126 -5.53 3.56 -14.67
N TYR A 127 -4.57 3.23 -15.54
CA TYR A 127 -4.36 3.95 -16.80
C TYR A 127 -5.56 3.80 -17.74
N ILE A 128 -6.07 2.58 -17.94
CA ILE A 128 -7.27 2.34 -18.77
C ILE A 128 -8.47 3.10 -18.20
N GLY A 129 -8.59 3.16 -16.90
CA GLY A 129 -9.75 3.79 -16.25
C GLY A 129 -9.72 5.33 -16.21
N ALA A 130 -8.55 5.94 -16.23
CA ALA A 130 -8.29 7.38 -16.24
C ALA A 130 -6.91 7.64 -16.86
N PRO A 131 -6.83 7.66 -18.22
CA PRO A 131 -5.56 7.91 -18.90
C PRO A 131 -4.99 9.28 -18.54
N ALA A 132 -3.73 9.32 -18.13
CA ALA A 132 -3.01 10.55 -17.84
C ALA A 132 -1.52 10.38 -18.15
N GLY A 133 -0.91 11.41 -18.71
CA GLY A 133 0.51 11.45 -19.05
C GLY A 133 0.87 10.61 -20.30
N ASN A 134 2.18 10.47 -20.54
CA ASN A 134 2.71 9.71 -21.66
C ASN A 134 2.79 8.21 -21.33
N PRO A 135 2.00 7.35 -22.01
CA PRO A 135 1.96 5.92 -21.71
C PRO A 135 3.29 5.20 -21.97
N VAL A 136 4.04 5.63 -22.99
CA VAL A 136 5.32 4.99 -23.33
C VAL A 136 6.31 5.16 -22.20
N LEU A 137 6.48 6.37 -21.69
CA LEU A 137 7.37 6.64 -20.55
C LEU A 137 6.88 5.95 -19.29
N LEU A 138 5.57 5.97 -19.03
CA LEU A 138 4.97 5.31 -17.87
C LEU A 138 5.30 3.81 -17.88
N PHE A 139 5.04 3.10 -18.97
CA PHE A 139 5.25 1.65 -19.02
C PHE A 139 6.72 1.23 -19.14
N ILE A 140 7.59 2.07 -19.75
CA ILE A 140 9.05 1.86 -19.64
C ILE A 140 9.48 1.93 -18.18
N GLY A 141 9.03 2.93 -17.42
CA GLY A 141 9.33 3.06 -16.00
C GLY A 141 8.86 1.86 -15.19
N VAL A 142 7.62 1.39 -15.42
CA VAL A 142 7.07 0.18 -14.79
C VAL A 142 7.92 -1.04 -15.10
N ALA A 143 8.31 -1.24 -16.37
CA ALA A 143 9.13 -2.38 -16.77
C ALA A 143 10.51 -2.38 -16.08
N LEU A 144 11.16 -1.22 -15.96
CA LEU A 144 12.43 -1.09 -15.26
C LEU A 144 12.28 -1.45 -13.75
N ILE A 145 11.21 -1.00 -13.11
CA ILE A 145 10.94 -1.33 -11.71
C ILE A 145 10.67 -2.83 -11.54
N VAL A 146 9.95 -3.46 -12.47
CA VAL A 146 9.73 -4.92 -12.45
C VAL A 146 11.06 -5.67 -12.50
N VAL A 147 11.98 -5.28 -13.40
CA VAL A 147 13.32 -5.89 -13.47
C VAL A 147 14.09 -5.66 -12.16
N ALA A 148 14.00 -4.46 -11.57
CA ALA A 148 14.60 -4.18 -10.27
C ALA A 148 14.03 -5.09 -9.15
N ILE A 149 12.72 -5.29 -9.12
CA ILE A 149 12.05 -6.18 -8.17
C ILE A 149 12.52 -7.63 -8.34
N ILE A 150 12.70 -8.09 -9.57
CA ILE A 150 13.25 -9.42 -9.87
C ILE A 150 14.70 -9.54 -9.36
N CYS A 151 15.54 -8.52 -9.60
CA CYS A 151 16.91 -8.49 -9.07
C CYS A 151 16.93 -8.58 -7.54
N ASN A 152 16.03 -7.86 -6.85
CA ASN A 152 15.89 -7.93 -5.40
C ASN A 152 15.47 -9.33 -4.93
N GLY A 153 14.48 -9.94 -5.59
CA GLY A 153 14.01 -11.30 -5.27
C GLY A 153 15.13 -12.33 -5.44
N VAL A 154 15.91 -12.24 -6.53
CA VAL A 154 17.05 -13.13 -6.78
C VAL A 154 18.16 -12.92 -5.73
N ALA A 155 18.48 -11.66 -5.39
CA ALA A 155 19.47 -11.35 -4.36
C ALA A 155 19.06 -11.92 -3.00
N SER A 156 17.82 -11.73 -2.60
CA SER A 156 17.24 -12.24 -1.35
C SER A 156 17.22 -13.78 -1.31
N GLY A 157 16.89 -14.41 -2.43
CA GLY A 157 16.89 -15.88 -2.54
C GLY A 157 18.29 -16.50 -2.41
N LYS A 158 19.36 -15.77 -2.74
CA LYS A 158 20.76 -16.24 -2.58
C LYS A 158 21.28 -16.10 -1.13
N VAL A 159 20.68 -15.26 -0.32
CA VAL A 159 21.08 -15.02 1.09
C VAL A 159 20.16 -15.79 2.05
N GLY A 160 18.91 -15.98 1.69
CA GLY A 160 17.96 -16.80 2.44
C GLY A 160 18.43 -18.26 2.42
N GLY A 161 18.68 -18.85 3.61
CA GLY A 161 19.01 -20.24 3.78
C GLY A 161 17.95 -21.21 3.20
N GLU A 162 17.93 -22.47 3.64
CA GLU A 162 16.99 -23.50 3.21
C GLU A 162 15.55 -22.96 3.09
N LYS A 163 14.86 -23.30 2.00
CA LYS A 163 13.45 -22.92 1.77
C LYS A 163 12.63 -23.36 2.98
N LYS A 164 12.03 -22.38 3.67
CA LYS A 164 11.13 -22.66 4.80
C LYS A 164 10.04 -23.62 4.34
N ALA A 165 9.70 -24.58 5.19
CA ALA A 165 8.55 -25.46 4.95
C ALA A 165 7.30 -24.59 4.67
N GLY A 166 6.60 -24.87 3.56
CA GLY A 166 5.43 -24.09 3.16
C GLY A 166 5.72 -22.84 2.30
N ALA A 167 6.97 -22.58 1.89
CA ALA A 167 7.32 -21.42 1.06
C ALA A 167 6.44 -21.30 -0.20
N ASN A 168 6.10 -22.42 -0.85
CA ASN A 168 5.22 -22.39 -2.03
C ASN A 168 3.82 -21.82 -1.70
N LYS A 169 3.28 -22.14 -0.52
CA LYS A 169 2.00 -21.56 -0.07
C LYS A 169 2.12 -20.03 0.07
N GLY A 170 3.21 -19.54 0.67
CA GLY A 170 3.49 -18.13 0.76
C GLY A 170 3.58 -17.45 -0.60
N ILE A 171 4.24 -18.05 -1.58
CA ILE A 171 4.36 -17.54 -2.96
C ILE A 171 2.97 -17.44 -3.62
N ILE A 172 2.13 -18.45 -3.50
CA ILE A 172 0.76 -18.44 -4.04
C ILE A 172 -0.06 -17.31 -3.38
N LEU A 173 0.02 -17.18 -2.06
CA LEU A 173 -0.67 -16.11 -1.33
C LEU A 173 -0.20 -14.72 -1.78
N ALA A 174 1.11 -14.53 -2.01
CA ALA A 174 1.64 -13.27 -2.53
C ALA A 174 1.11 -12.95 -3.94
N ALA A 175 1.06 -13.94 -4.83
CA ALA A 175 0.56 -13.76 -6.20
C ALA A 175 -0.93 -13.38 -6.20
N VAL A 176 -1.76 -14.07 -5.41
CA VAL A 176 -3.18 -13.75 -5.26
C VAL A 176 -3.36 -12.36 -4.63
N ALA A 177 -2.59 -12.05 -3.58
CA ALA A 177 -2.60 -10.74 -2.95
C ALA A 177 -2.27 -9.62 -3.95
N GLY A 178 -1.19 -9.77 -4.72
CA GLY A 178 -0.79 -8.77 -5.72
C GLY A 178 -1.84 -8.56 -6.80
N THR A 179 -2.48 -9.63 -7.26
CA THR A 179 -3.56 -9.56 -8.24
C THR A 179 -4.76 -8.79 -7.69
N LEU A 180 -5.22 -9.09 -6.48
CA LEU A 180 -6.31 -8.35 -5.84
C LEU A 180 -5.94 -6.89 -5.60
N MET A 181 -4.72 -6.63 -5.11
CA MET A 181 -4.23 -5.28 -4.81
C MET A 181 -4.22 -4.36 -6.04
N ALA A 182 -4.08 -4.91 -7.24
CA ALA A 182 -4.11 -4.15 -8.47
C ALA A 182 -5.43 -3.40 -8.70
N PHE A 183 -6.52 -3.86 -8.15
CA PHE A 183 -7.86 -3.33 -8.47
C PHE A 183 -8.38 -2.29 -7.46
N PHE A 184 -7.98 -2.36 -6.19
CA PHE A 184 -8.60 -1.53 -5.14
C PHE A 184 -8.56 -0.03 -5.46
N TYR A 185 -7.42 0.45 -5.95
CA TYR A 185 -7.21 1.87 -6.21
C TYR A 185 -8.17 2.41 -7.26
N ARG A 186 -8.45 1.62 -8.30
CA ARG A 186 -9.37 1.99 -9.38
C ARG A 186 -10.79 2.25 -8.89
N PHE A 187 -11.29 1.43 -7.95
CA PHE A 187 -12.63 1.60 -7.38
C PHE A 187 -12.74 2.89 -6.58
N VAL A 188 -11.68 3.26 -5.85
CA VAL A 188 -11.62 4.51 -5.10
C VAL A 188 -11.47 5.70 -6.06
N ALA A 189 -10.52 5.64 -6.98
CA ALA A 189 -10.26 6.69 -7.96
C ALA A 189 -11.48 7.03 -8.81
N ALA A 190 -12.26 6.03 -9.21
CA ALA A 190 -13.50 6.23 -9.99
C ALA A 190 -14.58 7.04 -9.24
N SER A 191 -14.50 7.08 -7.92
CA SER A 191 -15.45 7.79 -7.07
C SER A 191 -15.00 9.22 -6.74
N MET A 192 -13.72 9.53 -6.92
CA MET A 192 -13.17 10.88 -6.78
C MET A 192 -13.36 11.68 -8.08
N ASP A 193 -13.44 12.99 -7.97
CA ASP A 193 -13.34 13.91 -9.10
C ASP A 193 -11.87 14.36 -9.26
N ILE A 194 -11.05 13.45 -9.78
CA ILE A 194 -9.60 13.62 -9.83
C ILE A 194 -9.17 14.86 -10.61
N GLU A 195 -9.94 15.23 -11.64
CA GLU A 195 -9.63 16.38 -12.48
C GLU A 195 -9.95 17.71 -11.79
N ASN A 196 -10.85 17.70 -10.81
CA ASN A 196 -11.34 18.94 -10.19
C ASN A 196 -11.60 18.82 -8.69
N PHE A 197 -10.56 18.64 -7.89
CA PHE A 197 -10.69 18.62 -6.43
C PHE A 197 -11.09 19.97 -5.83
N ALA A 198 -10.86 21.08 -6.55
CA ALA A 198 -11.26 22.42 -6.08
C ALA A 198 -12.78 22.60 -6.09
N ALA A 199 -13.49 22.03 -7.07
CA ALA A 199 -14.94 22.08 -7.17
C ALA A 199 -15.49 20.72 -7.64
N PRO A 200 -15.42 19.67 -6.81
CA PRO A 200 -15.80 18.32 -7.24
C PRO A 200 -17.29 18.24 -7.54
N ALA A 201 -17.64 17.50 -8.59
CA ALA A 201 -19.01 17.28 -9.01
C ALA A 201 -19.88 16.67 -7.90
N ALA A 202 -21.17 16.94 -7.93
CA ALA A 202 -22.12 16.39 -6.97
C ALA A 202 -22.11 14.86 -6.99
N GLY A 203 -22.12 14.24 -5.80
CA GLY A 203 -22.05 12.78 -5.63
C GLY A 203 -20.65 12.19 -5.72
N LYS A 204 -19.65 12.92 -6.23
CA LYS A 204 -18.23 12.56 -6.18
C LYS A 204 -17.60 13.00 -4.87
N VAL A 205 -16.48 12.40 -4.50
CA VAL A 205 -15.80 12.66 -3.23
C VAL A 205 -14.41 13.26 -3.42
N THR A 206 -13.97 13.95 -2.37
CA THR A 206 -12.59 14.40 -2.21
C THR A 206 -11.69 13.25 -1.75
N PRO A 207 -10.36 13.35 -1.85
CA PRO A 207 -9.42 12.37 -1.34
C PRO A 207 -9.62 12.06 0.16
N TYR A 208 -10.05 13.04 0.93
CA TYR A 208 -10.23 12.93 2.39
C TYR A 208 -11.45 12.10 2.76
N THR A 209 -12.56 12.30 2.08
CA THR A 209 -13.75 11.46 2.25
C THR A 209 -13.50 10.04 1.70
N ALA A 210 -12.77 9.96 0.59
CA ALA A 210 -12.41 8.68 0.00
C ALA A 210 -11.62 7.78 0.96
N ILE A 211 -10.59 8.33 1.64
CA ILE A 211 -9.77 7.53 2.57
C ILE A 211 -10.56 7.09 3.82
N VAL A 212 -11.50 7.91 4.31
CA VAL A 212 -12.37 7.54 5.44
C VAL A 212 -13.31 6.39 5.04
N ILE A 213 -14.06 6.52 3.95
CA ILE A 213 -14.98 5.49 3.50
C ILE A 213 -14.22 4.18 3.15
N PHE A 214 -13.06 4.31 2.53
CA PHE A 214 -12.17 3.19 2.23
C PHE A 214 -11.73 2.46 3.49
N SER A 215 -11.24 3.17 4.50
CA SER A 215 -10.79 2.57 5.76
C SER A 215 -11.94 1.92 6.54
N LEU A 216 -13.16 2.46 6.43
CA LEU A 216 -14.35 1.80 6.95
C LEU A 216 -14.67 0.51 6.20
N GLY A 217 -14.52 0.48 4.87
CA GLY A 217 -14.64 -0.75 4.07
C GLY A 217 -13.63 -1.83 4.49
N VAL A 218 -12.39 -1.43 4.76
CA VAL A 218 -11.36 -2.31 5.34
C VAL A 218 -11.80 -2.83 6.71
N LEU A 219 -12.22 -1.95 7.62
CA LEU A 219 -12.65 -2.33 8.97
C LEU A 219 -13.84 -3.30 8.96
N LEU A 220 -14.89 -2.98 8.20
CA LEU A 220 -16.09 -3.82 8.13
C LEU A 220 -15.77 -5.22 7.58
N SER A 221 -15.01 -5.30 6.51
CA SER A 221 -14.58 -6.60 5.95
C SER A 221 -13.61 -7.35 6.86
N ASN A 222 -12.87 -6.65 7.71
CA ASN A 222 -11.92 -7.26 8.64
C ASN A 222 -12.62 -8.12 9.71
N PHE A 223 -13.83 -7.74 10.13
CA PHE A 223 -14.67 -8.59 11.01
C PHE A 223 -14.94 -9.97 10.41
N VAL A 224 -15.01 -10.08 9.09
CA VAL A 224 -15.19 -11.36 8.39
C VAL A 224 -13.83 -12.00 8.11
N PHE A 225 -12.99 -11.35 7.33
CA PHE A 225 -11.76 -11.96 6.80
C PHE A 225 -10.77 -12.30 7.90
N ASN A 226 -10.45 -11.35 8.77
CA ASN A 226 -9.46 -11.60 9.80
C ASN A 226 -9.97 -12.56 10.89
N THR A 227 -11.26 -12.50 11.23
CA THR A 227 -11.87 -13.49 12.14
C THR A 227 -11.80 -14.91 11.58
N LEU A 228 -12.02 -15.09 10.26
CA LEU A 228 -11.84 -16.37 9.61
C LEU A 228 -10.39 -16.85 9.67
N VAL A 229 -9.44 -15.95 9.40
CA VAL A 229 -8.01 -16.26 9.44
C VAL A 229 -7.54 -16.54 10.87
N MET A 230 -8.07 -15.84 11.89
CA MET A 230 -7.81 -16.16 13.30
C MET A 230 -8.26 -17.57 13.68
N LYS A 231 -9.45 -17.98 13.21
CA LYS A 231 -10.02 -19.32 13.48
C LYS A 231 -9.37 -20.43 12.67
N LYS A 232 -8.98 -20.12 11.41
CA LYS A 232 -8.35 -21.07 10.47
C LYS A 232 -7.12 -20.41 9.86
N PRO A 233 -6.03 -20.28 10.64
CA PRO A 233 -4.82 -19.60 10.17
C PRO A 233 -4.18 -20.37 9.02
N PHE A 234 -3.46 -19.63 8.17
CA PHE A 234 -2.68 -20.26 7.09
C PHE A 234 -1.53 -21.10 7.62
N VAL A 235 -0.98 -20.73 8.79
CA VAL A 235 0.09 -21.45 9.50
C VAL A 235 -0.08 -21.27 11.01
N GLY A 236 0.22 -22.30 11.77
CA GLY A 236 0.16 -22.31 13.24
C GLY A 236 -1.23 -22.56 13.80
N GLU A 237 -1.36 -22.46 15.11
CA GLU A 237 -2.60 -22.71 15.83
C GLU A 237 -3.58 -21.51 15.75
N PRO A 238 -4.88 -21.75 15.86
CA PRO A 238 -5.87 -20.67 15.95
C PRO A 238 -5.56 -19.68 17.06
N VAL A 239 -5.91 -18.41 16.82
CA VAL A 239 -5.85 -17.34 17.83
C VAL A 239 -7.24 -16.81 18.13
N SER A 240 -7.40 -16.20 19.32
CA SER A 240 -8.69 -15.77 19.82
C SER A 240 -8.72 -14.27 20.13
N TYR A 241 -9.91 -13.70 20.17
CA TYR A 241 -10.11 -12.32 20.66
C TYR A 241 -9.67 -12.14 22.13
N LYS A 242 -9.75 -13.20 22.97
CA LYS A 242 -9.22 -13.14 24.32
C LYS A 242 -7.71 -12.88 24.32
N GLN A 243 -6.97 -13.51 23.42
CA GLN A 243 -5.54 -13.24 23.25
C GLN A 243 -5.28 -11.82 22.73
N TYR A 244 -6.14 -11.33 21.82
CA TYR A 244 -6.04 -9.96 21.35
C TYR A 244 -6.17 -8.96 22.50
N PHE A 245 -7.23 -9.04 23.28
CA PHE A 245 -7.47 -8.13 24.41
C PHE A 245 -6.49 -8.31 25.58
N ALA A 246 -5.78 -9.42 25.64
CA ALA A 246 -4.70 -9.65 26.62
C ALA A 246 -3.36 -9.03 26.20
N GLY A 247 -3.27 -8.46 25.00
CA GLY A 247 -2.09 -7.76 24.49
C GLY A 247 -1.68 -6.57 25.36
N SER A 248 -0.38 -6.26 25.40
CA SER A 248 0.09 -5.06 26.08
C SER A 248 -0.24 -3.80 25.27
N PHE A 249 -0.44 -2.67 25.93
CA PHE A 249 -0.65 -1.38 25.26
C PHE A 249 0.44 -1.06 24.24
N LYS A 250 1.71 -1.35 24.56
CA LYS A 250 2.85 -1.16 23.67
C LYS A 250 2.72 -2.01 22.40
N THR A 251 2.23 -3.24 22.52
CA THR A 251 2.04 -4.15 21.39
C THR A 251 0.96 -3.61 20.44
N HIS A 252 -0.18 -3.17 20.99
CA HIS A 252 -1.26 -2.55 20.22
C HIS A 252 -0.80 -1.26 19.51
N LEU A 253 -0.02 -0.40 20.20
CA LEU A 253 0.52 0.82 19.59
C LEU A 253 1.38 0.55 18.38
N VAL A 254 2.17 -0.52 18.36
CA VAL A 254 3.00 -0.88 17.18
C VAL A 254 2.13 -1.23 15.98
N GLY A 255 1.01 -1.93 16.20
CA GLY A 255 0.05 -2.22 15.13
C GLY A 255 -0.67 -0.97 14.63
N ILE A 256 -1.18 -0.14 15.56
CA ILE A 256 -1.83 1.14 15.24
C ILE A 256 -0.87 2.04 14.43
N LEU A 257 0.40 2.13 14.83
CA LEU A 257 1.42 2.88 14.09
C LEU A 257 1.58 2.36 12.66
N GLY A 258 1.59 1.03 12.48
CA GLY A 258 1.66 0.42 11.15
C GLY A 258 0.51 0.85 10.25
N GLY A 259 -0.70 0.82 10.79
CA GLY A 259 -1.91 1.27 10.07
C GLY A 259 -1.90 2.76 9.78
N ALA A 260 -1.48 3.59 10.72
CA ALA A 260 -1.35 5.03 10.54
C ALA A 260 -0.33 5.39 9.45
N ILE A 261 0.84 4.75 9.44
CA ILE A 261 1.87 4.94 8.41
C ILE A 261 1.30 4.57 7.03
N TRP A 262 0.65 3.42 6.90
CA TRP A 262 0.08 3.00 5.63
C TRP A 262 -1.02 3.96 5.16
N CYS A 263 -1.91 4.37 6.06
CA CYS A 263 -3.00 5.30 5.79
C CYS A 263 -2.49 6.68 5.33
N LEU A 264 -1.45 7.22 5.97
CA LEU A 264 -0.79 8.46 5.54
C LEU A 264 -0.32 8.36 4.09
N GLY A 265 0.38 7.28 3.74
CA GLY A 265 0.83 7.04 2.38
C GLY A 265 -0.33 7.00 1.38
N THR A 266 -1.42 6.30 1.72
CA THR A 266 -2.58 6.16 0.85
C THR A 266 -3.34 7.49 0.68
N ALA A 267 -3.52 8.25 1.75
CA ALA A 267 -4.13 9.57 1.68
C ALA A 267 -3.31 10.50 0.76
N PHE A 268 -1.99 10.49 0.89
CA PHE A 268 -1.12 11.32 0.05
C PHE A 268 -1.12 10.88 -1.41
N SER A 269 -1.22 9.56 -1.69
CA SER A 269 -1.43 9.06 -3.03
C SER A 269 -2.75 9.55 -3.65
N TYR A 270 -3.85 9.52 -2.90
CA TYR A 270 -5.13 10.05 -3.38
C TYR A 270 -5.10 11.56 -3.59
N ILE A 271 -4.48 12.33 -2.70
CA ILE A 271 -4.33 13.79 -2.84
C ILE A 271 -3.46 14.11 -4.06
N ALA A 272 -2.36 13.39 -4.27
CA ALA A 272 -1.46 13.57 -5.40
C ALA A 272 -2.13 13.26 -6.75
N SER A 273 -3.10 12.36 -6.78
CA SER A 273 -3.75 11.92 -8.02
C SER A 273 -4.45 13.07 -8.77
N GLY A 274 -4.83 14.14 -8.09
CA GLY A 274 -5.41 15.34 -8.71
C GLY A 274 -4.47 16.08 -9.67
N LYS A 275 -3.15 15.93 -9.52
CA LYS A 275 -2.16 16.52 -10.43
C LYS A 275 -1.32 15.49 -11.17
N ALA A 276 -1.07 14.34 -10.56
CA ALA A 276 -0.29 13.28 -11.20
C ALA A 276 -1.15 12.28 -12.00
N GLY A 277 -2.47 12.29 -11.79
CA GLY A 277 -3.35 11.24 -12.29
C GLY A 277 -3.27 9.95 -11.46
N ALA A 278 -4.29 9.10 -11.57
CA ALA A 278 -4.40 7.88 -10.77
C ALA A 278 -3.30 6.86 -11.08
N ALA A 279 -2.96 6.67 -12.36
CA ALA A 279 -1.97 5.68 -12.79
C ALA A 279 -0.55 6.04 -12.31
N ILE A 280 -0.13 7.29 -12.48
CA ILE A 280 1.20 7.77 -12.08
C ILE A 280 1.33 7.77 -10.55
N SER A 281 0.33 8.30 -9.85
CA SER A 281 0.32 8.31 -8.38
C SER A 281 0.40 6.90 -7.79
N TYR A 282 -0.37 5.96 -8.34
CA TYR A 282 -0.32 4.55 -7.96
C TYR A 282 1.06 3.95 -8.26
N ALA A 283 1.57 4.11 -9.48
CA ALA A 283 2.84 3.53 -9.92
C ALA A 283 4.04 4.03 -9.09
N LEU A 284 4.09 5.33 -8.77
CA LEU A 284 5.12 5.89 -7.90
C LEU A 284 5.04 5.33 -6.48
N GLY A 285 3.82 5.19 -5.91
CA GLY A 285 3.62 4.56 -4.61
C GLY A 285 4.10 3.11 -4.59
N GLN A 286 3.89 2.37 -5.68
CA GLN A 286 4.37 0.99 -5.84
C GLN A 286 5.91 0.87 -5.97
N GLY A 287 6.65 1.97 -5.96
CA GLY A 287 8.10 1.99 -5.69
C GLY A 287 8.48 1.57 -4.26
N ALA A 288 7.51 1.30 -3.40
CA ALA A 288 7.66 0.84 -2.02
C ALA A 288 8.71 -0.27 -1.80
N PRO A 289 8.92 -1.25 -2.69
CA PRO A 289 9.99 -2.24 -2.55
C PRO A 289 11.40 -1.65 -2.52
N LEU A 290 11.63 -0.49 -3.14
CA LEU A 290 12.90 0.23 -3.01
C LEU A 290 13.17 0.62 -1.55
N ILE A 291 12.15 1.17 -0.87
CA ILE A 291 12.26 1.56 0.54
C ILE A 291 12.39 0.32 1.44
N ALA A 292 11.61 -0.74 1.15
CA ALA A 292 11.75 -2.01 1.87
C ALA A 292 13.16 -2.61 1.70
N ALA A 293 13.76 -2.51 0.50
CA ALA A 293 15.14 -2.94 0.26
C ALA A 293 16.16 -2.08 1.03
N ILE A 294 15.95 -0.76 1.11
CA ILE A 294 16.78 0.13 1.94
C ILE A 294 16.73 -0.30 3.41
N TRP A 295 15.54 -0.57 3.96
CA TRP A 295 15.41 -1.12 5.31
C TRP A 295 16.15 -2.44 5.47
N GLY A 296 15.98 -3.39 4.53
CA GLY A 296 16.63 -4.70 4.55
C GLY A 296 18.16 -4.62 4.49
N VAL A 297 18.69 -3.84 3.55
CA VAL A 297 20.14 -3.73 3.32
C VAL A 297 20.82 -2.95 4.45
N PHE A 298 20.33 -1.76 4.78
CA PHE A 298 21.08 -0.83 5.63
C PHE A 298 20.69 -0.92 7.11
N ILE A 299 19.42 -1.14 7.43
CA ILE A 299 18.95 -1.13 8.83
C ILE A 299 18.93 -2.55 9.41
N TRP A 300 18.27 -3.48 8.73
CA TRP A 300 18.20 -4.87 9.20
C TRP A 300 19.46 -5.69 8.89
N LYS A 301 20.31 -5.19 7.97
CA LYS A 301 21.56 -5.83 7.55
C LYS A 301 21.36 -7.29 7.08
N GLU A 302 20.24 -7.54 6.39
CA GLU A 302 19.85 -8.88 5.94
C GLU A 302 20.83 -9.51 4.95
N PHE A 303 21.64 -8.68 4.26
CA PHE A 303 22.63 -9.11 3.27
C PHE A 303 24.08 -9.09 3.84
N LYS A 304 24.25 -8.94 5.16
CA LYS A 304 25.59 -8.91 5.76
C LYS A 304 26.33 -10.21 5.51
N GLY A 305 27.52 -10.13 4.91
CA GLY A 305 28.34 -11.31 4.58
C GLY A 305 27.98 -12.00 3.26
N ALA A 306 27.04 -11.43 2.48
CA ALA A 306 26.72 -11.94 1.15
C ALA A 306 27.93 -11.83 0.19
N ASN A 307 27.93 -12.62 -0.87
CA ASN A 307 28.96 -12.60 -1.89
C ASN A 307 28.85 -11.37 -2.81
N LYS A 308 29.90 -11.09 -3.60
CA LYS A 308 29.96 -9.95 -4.54
C LYS A 308 28.81 -9.97 -5.56
N GLN A 309 28.31 -11.13 -5.96
CA GLN A 309 27.23 -11.25 -6.93
C GLN A 309 25.90 -10.71 -6.35
N VAL A 310 25.63 -10.95 -5.07
CA VAL A 310 24.45 -10.41 -4.38
C VAL A 310 24.51 -8.90 -4.30
N TYR A 311 25.67 -8.35 -3.91
CA TYR A 311 25.83 -6.88 -3.88
C TYR A 311 25.74 -6.26 -5.28
N GLY A 312 26.23 -6.95 -6.33
CA GLY A 312 26.05 -6.53 -7.72
C GLY A 312 24.57 -6.46 -8.13
N LEU A 313 23.79 -7.49 -7.78
CA LEU A 313 22.34 -7.51 -8.04
C LEU A 313 21.61 -6.38 -7.30
N LEU A 314 21.96 -6.11 -6.04
CA LEU A 314 21.42 -4.99 -5.28
C LEU A 314 21.77 -3.65 -5.92
N GLY A 315 23.02 -3.47 -6.38
CA GLY A 315 23.42 -2.27 -7.12
C GLY A 315 22.61 -2.03 -8.38
N VAL A 316 22.46 -3.07 -9.22
CA VAL A 316 21.60 -3.03 -10.42
C VAL A 316 20.14 -2.71 -10.05
N MET A 317 19.61 -3.34 -9.03
CA MET A 317 18.26 -3.08 -8.51
C MET A 317 18.07 -1.59 -8.17
N PHE A 318 18.97 -0.98 -7.41
CA PHE A 318 18.87 0.43 -7.02
C PHE A 318 18.89 1.35 -8.25
N VAL A 319 19.80 1.11 -9.21
CA VAL A 319 19.88 1.90 -10.45
C VAL A 319 18.60 1.79 -11.26
N LEU A 320 18.07 0.58 -11.43
CA LEU A 320 16.84 0.35 -12.18
C LEU A 320 15.60 0.97 -11.49
N PHE A 321 15.52 0.94 -10.16
CA PHE A 321 14.45 1.63 -9.43
C PHE A 321 14.51 3.14 -9.67
N VAL A 322 15.68 3.76 -9.53
CA VAL A 322 15.86 5.21 -9.72
C VAL A 322 15.52 5.59 -11.17
N ALA A 323 16.02 4.85 -12.15
CA ALA A 323 15.71 5.08 -13.55
C ALA A 323 14.20 4.92 -13.82
N GLY A 324 13.60 3.83 -13.35
CA GLY A 324 12.16 3.56 -13.52
C GLY A 324 11.27 4.64 -12.92
N LEU A 325 11.56 5.08 -11.70
CA LEU A 325 10.86 6.20 -11.07
C LEU A 325 11.04 7.50 -11.88
N GLY A 326 12.23 7.75 -12.41
CA GLY A 326 12.49 8.89 -13.29
C GLY A 326 11.62 8.89 -14.54
N PHE A 327 11.48 7.73 -15.22
CA PHE A 327 10.58 7.59 -16.38
C PHE A 327 9.11 7.80 -16.00
N ILE A 328 8.64 7.26 -14.87
CA ILE A 328 7.27 7.45 -14.42
C ILE A 328 7.00 8.94 -14.11
N ILE A 329 7.94 9.63 -13.46
CA ILE A 329 7.81 11.08 -13.21
C ILE A 329 7.79 11.85 -14.53
N ALA A 330 8.70 11.56 -15.44
CA ALA A 330 8.74 12.21 -16.74
C ALA A 330 7.47 11.96 -17.58
N SER A 331 6.73 10.90 -17.32
CA SER A 331 5.49 10.60 -18.04
C SER A 331 4.36 11.60 -17.75
N GLY A 332 4.42 12.32 -16.63
CA GLY A 332 3.38 13.27 -16.22
C GLY A 332 3.67 14.74 -16.60
N ASN A 333 4.80 15.00 -17.24
CA ASN A 333 5.21 16.33 -17.73
C ASN A 333 4.82 16.57 -19.17
#